data_3b36164f27bfb66e8ac5c6fd2b660805
#
_entry.id   3b36164f27bfb66e8ac5c6fd2b660805
#
_cell.length_a   1.000
_cell.length_b   1.000
_cell.length_c   1.000
_cell.angle_alpha   90.00
_cell.angle_beta   90.00
_cell.angle_gamma   90.00
#
_symmetry.space_group_name_H-M   'P 1'
#
loop_
_entity.id
_entity.type
_entity.pdbx_description
1 polymer ?
#
loop_
_entity_poly.entity_id
_entity_poly.type
_entity_poly.pdbx_seq_one_letter_code
_entity_poly.pdbx_strand_id
1 'polypeptide(L)'
;LATVNKTTAGATASRSVDGTASGVVSTSNNTITKNGHGFVDDESIRYDDGQGDADNPIKGLVSGQQYYVHSATTNTFKLSLTPSTFGDEAIISLTGVADAGDAHVFSSMGILSIVKNWPNATDLAYKL
;
A
#
# COMPACT_ATOMS: atom_id res chain seq x y z
N LEU A 1 -26.45 15.13 2.36
CA LEU A 1 -25.28 14.60 3.02
C LEU A 1 -24.42 13.84 2.05
N ALA A 2 -23.18 14.21 2.00
CA ALA A 2 -22.26 13.48 1.14
C ALA A 2 -22.18 12.05 1.63
N THR A 3 -22.31 11.15 0.72
CA THR A 3 -22.15 9.76 1.02
C THR A 3 -20.70 9.50 1.28
N VAL A 4 -20.42 9.06 2.45
CA VAL A 4 -19.08 8.57 2.72
C VAL A 4 -18.99 7.24 2.05
N ASN A 5 -18.69 7.29 0.82
CA ASN A 5 -18.68 6.11 0.03
C ASN A 5 -17.29 5.56 0.02
N LYS A 6 -17.08 4.62 0.83
CA LYS A 6 -15.79 3.95 0.88
C LYS A 6 -15.63 3.00 -0.26
N THR A 7 -16.22 3.25 -1.30
CA THR A 7 -15.99 2.36 -2.38
C THR A 7 -14.56 2.35 -2.72
N THR A 8 -13.96 1.31 -2.49
CA THR A 8 -12.60 1.18 -2.86
C THR A 8 -12.50 -0.13 -3.56
N ALA A 9 -12.25 -0.04 -4.81
CA ALA A 9 -11.92 -1.23 -5.54
C ALA A 9 -10.79 -1.92 -4.80
N GLY A 10 -10.96 -2.96 -4.22
CA GLY A 10 -9.92 -3.65 -3.54
C GLY A 10 -9.80 -3.36 -2.05
N ALA A 11 -10.84 -2.75 -1.44
CA ALA A 11 -10.80 -2.46 0.00
C ALA A 11 -10.51 -3.69 0.84
N THR A 12 -10.94 -4.86 0.40
CA THR A 12 -10.67 -6.11 1.08
C THR A 12 -9.77 -7.04 0.28
N ALA A 13 -9.30 -6.56 -0.84
CA ALA A 13 -8.48 -7.39 -1.71
C ALA A 13 -7.07 -7.52 -1.15
N SER A 14 -6.50 -8.67 -1.34
CA SER A 14 -5.10 -8.88 -1.05
C SER A 14 -4.38 -9.34 -2.31
N ARG A 15 -3.10 -8.99 -2.38
CA ARG A 15 -2.25 -9.38 -3.49
C ARG A 15 -0.99 -10.00 -2.90
N SER A 16 -0.59 -11.12 -3.43
CA SER A 16 0.64 -11.76 -2.99
C SER A 16 1.69 -11.72 -4.08
N VAL A 17 2.93 -11.65 -3.65
CA VAL A 17 4.09 -11.70 -4.54
C VAL A 17 5.10 -12.67 -3.96
N ASP A 18 5.96 -13.19 -4.82
CA ASP A 18 7.14 -13.92 -4.35
C ASP A 18 8.19 -12.90 -3.93
N GLY A 19 8.26 -12.63 -2.65
CA GLY A 19 9.18 -11.61 -2.13
C GLY A 19 10.64 -11.95 -2.28
N THR A 20 10.97 -13.19 -2.64
CA THR A 20 12.35 -13.64 -2.85
C THR A 20 12.79 -13.51 -4.32
N ALA A 21 11.84 -13.24 -5.21
CA ALA A 21 12.14 -13.23 -6.64
C ALA A 21 12.75 -11.90 -7.05
N SER A 22 13.87 -11.96 -7.76
CA SER A 22 14.60 -10.76 -8.15
C SER A 22 13.81 -9.84 -9.08
N GLY A 23 12.87 -10.38 -9.85
CA GLY A 23 12.06 -9.55 -10.75
C GLY A 23 10.90 -8.85 -10.06
N VAL A 24 10.63 -9.16 -8.80
CA VAL A 24 9.52 -8.58 -8.05
C VAL A 24 9.92 -7.28 -7.37
N VAL A 25 11.14 -7.21 -6.87
CA VAL A 25 11.61 -6.05 -6.12
C VAL A 25 12.68 -5.32 -6.93
N SER A 26 12.46 -4.05 -7.17
CA SER A 26 13.47 -3.19 -7.80
C SER A 26 14.06 -2.25 -6.75
N THR A 27 15.33 -2.41 -6.47
CA THR A 27 16.03 -1.55 -5.52
C THR A 27 16.41 -0.22 -6.13
N SER A 28 16.55 -0.16 -7.44
CA SER A 28 16.88 1.10 -8.11
C SER A 28 15.68 2.03 -8.22
N ASN A 29 14.49 1.47 -8.33
CA ASN A 29 13.26 2.25 -8.50
C ASN A 29 12.37 2.24 -7.25
N ASN A 30 12.68 1.42 -6.27
CA ASN A 30 11.87 1.22 -5.07
C ASN A 30 10.45 0.75 -5.40
N THR A 31 10.34 -0.14 -6.39
CA THR A 31 9.04 -0.65 -6.83
C THR A 31 8.89 -2.12 -6.53
N ILE A 32 7.63 -2.51 -6.38
CA ILE A 32 7.21 -3.90 -6.29
C ILE A 32 6.38 -4.18 -7.52
N THR A 33 6.66 -5.30 -8.17
CA THR A 33 5.96 -5.72 -9.37
C THR A 33 4.93 -6.79 -9.04
N LYS A 34 3.68 -6.50 -9.39
CA LYS A 34 2.60 -7.46 -9.35
C LYS A 34 1.65 -7.12 -10.48
N ASN A 35 1.68 -7.91 -11.52
CA ASN A 35 0.88 -7.64 -12.72
C ASN A 35 -0.60 -7.55 -12.37
N GLY A 36 -1.22 -6.47 -12.81
CA GLY A 36 -2.65 -6.27 -12.60
C GLY A 36 -3.04 -6.13 -11.14
N HIS A 37 -2.19 -5.52 -10.31
CA HIS A 37 -2.45 -5.45 -8.86
C HIS A 37 -3.72 -4.70 -8.51
N GLY A 38 -4.11 -3.72 -9.30
CA GLY A 38 -5.34 -2.97 -9.06
C GLY A 38 -5.26 -1.94 -7.94
N PHE A 39 -4.13 -1.80 -7.26
CA PHE A 39 -3.96 -0.75 -6.27
C PHE A 39 -3.91 0.61 -6.93
N VAL A 40 -4.37 1.62 -6.20
CA VAL A 40 -4.33 3.00 -6.67
C VAL A 40 -3.54 3.84 -5.67
N ASP A 41 -3.09 5.00 -6.10
CA ASP A 41 -2.32 5.90 -5.24
C ASP A 41 -3.13 6.27 -4.00
N ASP A 42 -2.43 6.34 -2.87
CA ASP A 42 -2.98 6.66 -1.56
C ASP A 42 -3.86 5.57 -0.97
N GLU A 43 -3.93 4.42 -1.62
CA GLU A 43 -4.61 3.26 -1.03
C GLU A 43 -3.79 2.77 0.16
N SER A 44 -4.46 2.55 1.28
CA SER A 44 -3.83 2.04 2.49
C SER A 44 -3.72 0.53 2.39
N ILE A 45 -2.55 0.00 2.63
CA ILE A 45 -2.32 -1.44 2.62
C ILE A 45 -1.56 -1.87 3.87
N ARG A 46 -1.73 -3.13 4.22
CA ARG A 46 -0.92 -3.78 5.24
C ARG A 46 -0.05 -4.83 4.58
N TYR A 47 1.21 -4.84 4.92
CA TYR A 47 2.16 -5.80 4.40
C TYR A 47 2.38 -6.93 5.41
N ASP A 48 2.42 -8.16 4.92
CA ASP A 48 2.72 -9.34 5.73
C ASP A 48 3.71 -10.21 4.94
N ASP A 49 4.78 -10.61 5.58
CA ASP A 49 5.79 -11.43 4.92
C ASP A 49 5.40 -12.91 4.82
N GLY A 50 4.28 -13.29 5.41
CA GLY A 50 3.77 -14.65 5.31
C GLY A 50 4.54 -15.68 6.10
N GLN A 51 5.44 -15.27 6.98
CA GLN A 51 6.33 -16.18 7.67
C GLN A 51 5.93 -16.44 9.14
N GLY A 52 4.77 -15.96 9.56
CA GLY A 52 4.34 -16.16 10.94
C GLY A 52 5.29 -15.50 11.92
N ASP A 53 5.88 -16.28 12.81
CA ASP A 53 6.77 -15.75 13.83
C ASP A 53 8.18 -15.44 13.32
N ALA A 54 8.54 -15.95 12.16
CA ALA A 54 9.84 -15.67 11.57
C ALA A 54 9.74 -14.48 10.64
N ASP A 55 10.54 -13.45 10.88
CA ASP A 55 10.52 -12.26 10.05
C ASP A 55 11.49 -12.41 8.88
N ASN A 56 10.93 -12.43 7.69
CA ASN A 56 11.71 -12.42 6.46
C ASN A 56 11.10 -11.45 5.46
N PRO A 57 10.98 -10.17 5.81
CA PRO A 57 10.32 -9.22 4.93
C PRO A 57 11.19 -8.87 3.72
N ILE A 58 10.54 -8.36 2.69
CA ILE A 58 11.24 -7.63 1.64
C ILE A 58 12.06 -6.54 2.33
N LYS A 59 13.33 -6.44 2.01
CA LYS A 59 14.25 -5.57 2.75
C LYS A 59 13.89 -4.11 2.54
N GLY A 60 13.63 -3.43 3.64
CA GLY A 60 13.08 -2.08 3.68
C GLY A 60 11.68 -2.04 4.22
N LEU A 61 10.96 -3.17 4.21
CA LEU A 61 9.61 -3.25 4.76
C LEU A 61 9.61 -3.91 6.13
N VAL A 62 8.53 -3.69 6.87
CA VAL A 62 8.30 -4.31 8.16
C VAL A 62 6.99 -5.11 8.06
N SER A 63 7.05 -6.39 8.42
CA SER A 63 5.86 -7.22 8.40
C SER A 63 4.84 -6.72 9.43
N GLY A 64 3.59 -6.64 9.01
CA GLY A 64 2.51 -6.09 9.85
C GLY A 64 2.34 -4.59 9.76
N GLN A 65 3.22 -3.89 9.09
CA GLN A 65 3.18 -2.44 8.98
C GLN A 65 2.17 -2.01 7.93
N GLN A 66 1.54 -0.88 8.20
CA GLN A 66 0.68 -0.21 7.23
C GLN A 66 1.50 0.75 6.37
N TYR A 67 1.20 0.75 5.08
CA TYR A 67 1.81 1.64 4.11
C TYR A 67 0.75 2.22 3.21
N TYR A 68 1.12 3.22 2.43
CA TYR A 68 0.25 3.81 1.40
C TYR A 68 0.88 3.56 0.04
N VAL A 69 0.05 3.22 -0.92
CA VAL A 69 0.49 2.98 -2.30
C VAL A 69 0.86 4.32 -2.94
N HIS A 70 1.95 4.33 -3.67
CA HIS A 70 2.44 5.52 -4.35
C HIS A 70 2.93 5.14 -5.74
N SER A 71 2.78 6.04 -6.68
CA SER A 71 3.27 5.87 -8.05
C SER A 71 2.81 4.55 -8.66
N ALA A 72 1.53 4.23 -8.49
CA ALA A 72 0.99 2.98 -9.01
C ALA A 72 0.88 3.03 -10.52
N THR A 73 1.36 1.96 -11.16
CA THR A 73 1.11 1.69 -12.57
C THR A 73 0.25 0.43 -12.65
N THR A 74 0.02 -0.07 -13.84
CA THR A 74 -0.75 -1.31 -14.00
C THR A 74 -0.09 -2.48 -13.29
N ASN A 75 1.23 -2.52 -13.28
CA ASN A 75 1.98 -3.69 -12.83
C ASN A 75 2.96 -3.41 -11.70
N THR A 76 3.18 -2.16 -11.32
CA THR A 76 4.15 -1.82 -10.28
C THR A 76 3.57 -0.80 -9.32
N PHE A 77 4.13 -0.74 -8.12
CA PHE A 77 3.78 0.28 -7.16
C PHE A 77 4.93 0.49 -6.18
N LYS A 78 4.95 1.67 -5.58
CA LYS A 78 5.84 2.00 -4.48
C LYS A 78 5.04 2.08 -3.20
N LEU A 79 5.72 2.09 -2.08
CA LEU A 79 5.10 2.23 -0.77
C LEU A 79 5.64 3.45 -0.06
N SER A 80 4.77 4.09 0.69
CA SER A 80 5.11 5.29 1.46
C SER A 80 4.56 5.15 2.87
N LEU A 81 5.21 5.80 3.83
CA LEU A 81 4.69 5.86 5.20
C LEU A 81 3.56 6.86 5.35
N THR A 82 3.44 7.79 4.41
CA THR A 82 2.42 8.84 4.47
C THR A 82 1.68 8.93 3.14
N PRO A 83 0.40 9.29 3.15
CA PRO A 83 -0.31 9.52 1.89
C PRO A 83 0.19 10.79 1.22
N SER A 84 0.09 10.82 -0.10
CA SER A 84 0.56 11.94 -0.90
C SER A 84 -0.20 13.24 -0.60
N THR A 85 -1.42 13.11 -0.08
CA THR A 85 -2.25 14.26 0.29
C THR A 85 -1.58 15.18 1.30
N PHE A 86 -0.69 14.65 2.12
CA PHE A 86 -0.03 15.46 3.14
C PHE A 86 1.21 16.17 2.61
N GLY A 87 1.58 15.92 1.38
CA GLY A 87 2.69 16.61 0.74
C GLY A 87 4.07 16.20 1.21
N ASP A 88 4.15 15.34 2.19
CA ASP A 88 5.41 14.93 2.79
C ASP A 88 5.58 13.43 2.56
N GLU A 89 6.02 13.09 1.39
CA GLU A 89 6.12 11.71 0.98
C GLU A 89 7.32 11.04 1.62
N ALA A 90 7.09 9.87 2.17
CA ALA A 90 8.14 9.06 2.76
C ALA A 90 8.21 7.73 2.04
N ILE A 91 8.64 7.76 0.79
CA ILE A 91 8.78 6.57 -0.04
C ILE A 91 9.80 5.64 0.59
N ILE A 92 9.41 4.39 0.73
CA ILE A 92 10.27 3.37 1.34
C ILE A 92 11.36 2.99 0.35
N SER A 93 12.60 3.01 0.83
CA SER A 93 13.73 2.48 0.08
C SER A 93 13.75 0.97 0.21
N LEU A 94 13.64 0.28 -0.90
CA LEU A 94 13.75 -1.17 -0.94
C LEU A 94 15.21 -1.53 -1.17
N THR A 95 15.78 -2.31 -0.27
CA THR A 95 17.20 -2.60 -0.30
C THR A 95 17.53 -4.03 -0.72
N GLY A 96 16.53 -4.85 -0.92
CA GLY A 96 16.75 -6.20 -1.39
C GLY A 96 15.50 -7.04 -1.35
N VAL A 97 15.60 -8.23 -1.93
CA VAL A 97 14.52 -9.22 -1.85
C VAL A 97 14.50 -9.84 -0.46
N ALA A 98 13.39 -10.48 -0.15
CA ALA A 98 13.26 -11.23 1.10
C ALA A 98 14.16 -12.46 1.07
N ASP A 99 14.55 -12.92 2.25
CA ASP A 99 15.37 -14.13 2.38
C ASP A 99 14.52 -15.40 2.27
N ALA A 100 13.25 -15.31 2.56
CA ALA A 100 12.36 -16.47 2.52
C ALA A 100 10.92 -16.03 2.28
N GLY A 101 10.10 -16.98 1.86
CA GLY A 101 8.67 -16.76 1.67
C GLY A 101 8.30 -16.42 0.24
N ASP A 102 7.52 -17.29 -0.38
CA ASP A 102 7.05 -17.07 -1.74
C ASP A 102 5.66 -16.41 -1.77
N ALA A 103 5.10 -16.07 -0.62
CA ALA A 103 3.79 -15.44 -0.54
C ALA A 103 3.83 -14.27 0.44
N HIS A 104 4.39 -13.17 0.00
CA HIS A 104 4.32 -11.90 0.71
C HIS A 104 3.03 -11.21 0.30
N VAL A 105 2.24 -10.76 1.28
CA VAL A 105 0.87 -10.32 1.03
C VAL A 105 0.72 -8.84 1.31
N PHE A 106 0.06 -8.16 0.38
CA PHE A 106 -0.33 -6.75 0.52
C PHE A 106 -1.85 -6.72 0.55
N SER A 107 -2.42 -6.36 1.69
CA SER A 107 -3.87 -6.37 1.88
C SER A 107 -4.40 -4.95 1.90
N SER A 108 -5.33 -4.66 1.01
CA SER A 108 -5.92 -3.33 0.94
C SER A 108 -6.78 -3.06 2.17
N MET A 109 -6.63 -1.87 2.71
CA MET A 109 -7.42 -1.39 3.83
C MET A 109 -8.33 -0.23 3.42
N GLY A 110 -8.32 0.13 2.14
CA GLY A 110 -9.16 1.18 1.59
C GLY A 110 -8.38 2.41 1.17
N ILE A 111 -9.09 3.37 0.63
CA ILE A 111 -8.50 4.60 0.11
C ILE A 111 -8.84 5.74 1.04
N LEU A 112 -7.83 6.50 1.45
CA LEU A 112 -8.00 7.60 2.38
C LEU A 112 -8.34 8.89 1.64
N SER A 113 -9.32 8.86 0.75
CA SER A 113 -9.67 10.03 -0.03
C SER A 113 -10.99 10.67 0.37
N ILE A 114 -11.75 10.04 1.24
CA ILE A 114 -13.09 10.49 1.60
C ILE A 114 -13.07 11.88 2.21
N VAL A 115 -12.20 12.09 3.18
CA VAL A 115 -12.11 13.39 3.85
C VAL A 115 -11.66 14.46 2.88
N LYS A 116 -10.73 14.15 2.03
CA LYS A 116 -10.24 15.06 1.03
C LYS A 116 -11.33 15.49 0.06
N ASN A 117 -12.27 14.61 -0.23
CA ASN A 117 -13.35 14.89 -1.16
C ASN A 117 -14.59 15.48 -0.48
N TRP A 118 -14.54 15.68 0.80
CA TRP A 118 -15.66 16.28 1.51
C TRP A 118 -15.75 17.74 1.11
N PRO A 119 -16.89 18.19 0.61
CA PRO A 119 -16.98 19.54 0.06
C PRO A 119 -16.78 20.64 1.09
N ASN A 120 -17.07 20.36 2.34
CA ASN A 120 -16.98 21.36 3.36
C ASN A 120 -16.77 20.69 4.72
N ALA A 121 -15.61 20.92 5.31
CA ALA A 121 -15.30 20.33 6.61
C ALA A 121 -16.23 20.84 7.71
N THR A 122 -16.74 22.05 7.59
CA THR A 122 -17.71 22.59 8.54
C THR A 122 -19.02 21.82 8.46
N ASP A 123 -19.44 21.44 7.28
CA ASP A 123 -20.62 20.62 7.13
C ASP A 123 -20.45 19.27 7.80
N LEU A 124 -19.28 18.71 7.70
CA LEU A 124 -18.99 17.45 8.38
C LEU A 124 -19.17 17.59 9.89
N ALA A 125 -18.66 18.67 10.46
CA ALA A 125 -18.78 18.91 11.89
C ALA A 125 -20.22 19.05 12.32
N TYR A 126 -21.04 19.69 11.52
CA TYR A 126 -22.45 19.86 11.85
C TYR A 126 -23.23 18.57 11.75
N LYS A 127 -22.83 17.68 10.91
CA LYS A 127 -23.59 16.46 10.66
C LYS A 127 -23.21 15.31 11.57
N LEU A 128 -22.22 15.52 12.35
CA LEU A 128 -21.86 14.58 13.38
C LEU A 128 -22.64 14.88 14.66
#